data_b3964b1855d27612d4e09368cca4c2af
#
_entry.id   b3964b1855d27612d4e09368cca4c2af
#
_cell.length_a   1.000
_cell.length_b   1.000
_cell.length_c   1.000
_cell.angle_alpha   90.00
_cell.angle_beta   90.00
_cell.angle_gamma   90.00
#
_symmetry.space_group_name_H-M   'P 1'
#
loop_
_entity.id
_entity.type
_entity.pdbx_description
1 polymer ?
#
loop_
_entity_poly.entity_id
_entity_poly.type
_entity_poly.pdbx_seq_one_letter_code
_entity_poly.pdbx_strand_id
1 'polypeptide(L)'
;MNDLSHLKTPAFLVDRNIVEQNCARMRNKAVDSGVFFRPHVKTHKTIEIARMQHGGALGPITVSTLAEGEFFAEAGFEEITYAVPIAPEKIDQAAALAKKIEQFNILIDSEAALRALETHVGRASARPFDVFLKIDCGYHRAGVDPDDPESVRLALAIARSPSVHF
;
A
#
# COMPACT_ATOMS: atom_id res chain seq x y z
N MET A 1 -30.28 16.50 -16.76
CA MET A 1 -28.91 17.09 -16.65
C MET A 1 -28.75 17.59 -15.24
N ASN A 2 -27.73 17.20 -14.53
CA ASN A 2 -27.47 17.75 -13.20
C ASN A 2 -27.02 19.20 -13.37
N ASP A 3 -27.60 20.11 -12.61
CA ASP A 3 -27.17 21.51 -12.59
C ASP A 3 -25.83 21.62 -11.88
N LEU A 4 -24.79 22.06 -12.59
CA LEU A 4 -23.43 22.23 -12.10
C LEU A 4 -23.09 23.69 -11.77
N SER A 5 -24.06 24.61 -11.92
CA SER A 5 -23.82 26.05 -11.76
C SER A 5 -23.40 26.48 -10.34
N HIS A 6 -23.69 25.65 -9.34
CA HIS A 6 -23.37 25.88 -7.93
C HIS A 6 -21.99 25.33 -7.51
N LEU A 7 -21.27 24.61 -8.40
CA LEU A 7 -19.97 24.06 -8.06
C LEU A 7 -18.91 25.15 -7.99
N LYS A 8 -18.13 25.11 -6.90
CA LYS A 8 -16.95 25.95 -6.78
C LYS A 8 -15.84 25.45 -7.70
N THR A 9 -15.21 26.33 -8.45
CA THR A 9 -14.06 26.01 -9.32
C THR A 9 -12.74 26.36 -8.63
N PRO A 10 -11.65 25.59 -8.91
CA PRO A 10 -11.60 24.44 -9.80
C PRO A 10 -12.29 23.21 -9.22
N ALA A 11 -12.99 22.44 -10.05
CA ALA A 11 -13.66 21.20 -9.66
C ALA A 11 -13.27 20.05 -10.62
N PHE A 12 -13.09 18.86 -10.08
CA PHE A 12 -12.84 17.64 -10.84
C PHE A 12 -14.15 16.85 -10.95
N LEU A 13 -14.66 16.69 -12.17
CA LEU A 13 -15.89 15.95 -12.43
C LEU A 13 -15.57 14.53 -12.89
N VAL A 14 -16.29 13.56 -12.33
CA VAL A 14 -16.12 12.15 -12.63
C VAL A 14 -17.45 11.59 -13.12
N ASP A 15 -17.44 10.88 -14.25
CA ASP A 15 -18.59 10.11 -14.71
C ASP A 15 -18.68 8.82 -13.87
N ARG A 16 -19.70 8.75 -13.02
CA ARG A 16 -19.91 7.64 -12.11
C ARG A 16 -20.06 6.30 -12.85
N ASN A 17 -20.82 6.27 -13.95
CA ASN A 17 -21.07 5.02 -14.69
C ASN A 17 -19.75 4.49 -15.31
N ILE A 18 -18.92 5.37 -15.83
CA ILE A 18 -17.61 4.99 -16.39
C ILE A 18 -16.70 4.43 -15.27
N VAL A 19 -16.67 5.06 -14.10
CA VAL A 19 -15.88 4.58 -12.97
C VAL A 19 -16.37 3.20 -12.51
N GLU A 20 -17.68 3.02 -12.32
CA GLU A 20 -18.25 1.73 -11.93
C GLU A 20 -17.92 0.61 -12.92
N GLN A 21 -18.04 0.88 -14.24
CA GLN A 21 -17.67 -0.08 -15.28
C GLN A 21 -16.17 -0.41 -15.26
N ASN A 22 -15.30 0.58 -15.08
CA ASN A 22 -13.86 0.36 -14.99
C ASN A 22 -13.48 -0.47 -13.76
N CYS A 23 -14.06 -0.16 -12.61
CA CYS A 23 -13.85 -0.92 -11.37
C CYS A 23 -14.31 -2.37 -11.53
N ALA A 24 -15.52 -2.59 -12.08
CA ALA A 24 -16.05 -3.93 -12.32
C ALA A 24 -15.17 -4.72 -13.29
N ARG A 25 -14.73 -4.10 -14.39
CA ARG A 25 -13.84 -4.74 -15.38
C ARG A 25 -12.54 -5.20 -14.75
N MET A 26 -11.89 -4.38 -13.92
CA MET A 26 -10.63 -4.74 -13.28
C MET A 26 -10.80 -5.83 -12.21
N ARG A 27 -11.87 -5.75 -11.42
CA ARG A 27 -12.20 -6.78 -10.44
C ARG A 27 -12.45 -8.14 -11.12
N ASN A 28 -13.28 -8.17 -12.17
CA ASN A 28 -13.57 -9.39 -12.90
C ASN A 28 -12.30 -9.98 -13.53
N LYS A 29 -11.44 -9.13 -14.12
CA LYS A 29 -10.15 -9.57 -14.67
C LYS A 29 -9.26 -10.23 -13.60
N ALA A 30 -9.22 -9.69 -12.38
CA ALA A 30 -8.46 -10.30 -11.29
C ALA A 30 -9.05 -11.67 -10.89
N VAL A 31 -10.36 -11.78 -10.80
CA VAL A 31 -11.07 -13.04 -10.51
C VAL A 31 -10.78 -14.06 -11.61
N ASP A 32 -10.97 -13.70 -12.88
CA ASP A 32 -10.75 -14.58 -14.04
C ASP A 32 -9.30 -15.05 -14.14
N SER A 33 -8.35 -14.23 -13.68
CA SER A 33 -6.92 -14.55 -13.65
C SER A 33 -6.48 -15.30 -12.37
N GLY A 34 -7.36 -15.53 -11.42
CA GLY A 34 -7.04 -16.17 -10.14
C GLY A 34 -6.04 -15.39 -9.29
N VAL A 35 -5.99 -14.06 -9.42
CA VAL A 35 -5.04 -13.21 -8.70
C VAL A 35 -5.72 -12.38 -7.62
N PHE A 36 -4.97 -12.09 -6.55
CA PHE A 36 -5.44 -11.26 -5.46
C PHE A 36 -5.50 -9.79 -5.89
N PHE A 37 -6.67 -9.16 -5.77
CA PHE A 37 -6.90 -7.80 -6.23
C PHE A 37 -6.63 -6.79 -5.11
N ARG A 38 -5.56 -6.00 -5.24
CA ARG A 38 -5.18 -4.93 -4.30
C ARG A 38 -4.93 -3.62 -5.07
N PRO A 39 -5.98 -2.86 -5.37
CA PRO A 39 -5.88 -1.66 -6.20
C PRO A 39 -5.13 -0.53 -5.47
N HIS A 40 -4.47 0.33 -6.26
CA HIS A 40 -3.80 1.51 -5.74
C HIS A 40 -4.75 2.72 -5.73
N VAL A 41 -5.02 3.27 -4.54
CA VAL A 41 -6.01 4.35 -4.34
C VAL A 41 -5.46 5.77 -4.52
N LYS A 42 -4.14 5.92 -4.74
CA LYS A 42 -3.50 7.24 -4.89
C LYS A 42 -4.04 8.10 -6.04
N THR A 43 -4.67 7.48 -7.05
CA THR A 43 -5.16 8.16 -8.24
C THR A 43 -6.45 8.92 -7.98
N HIS A 44 -7.28 8.47 -7.06
CA HIS A 44 -8.57 9.07 -6.75
C HIS A 44 -8.69 9.57 -5.31
N LYS A 45 -8.04 8.92 -4.34
CA LYS A 45 -8.02 9.29 -2.91
C LYS A 45 -9.41 9.48 -2.30
N THR A 46 -10.39 8.70 -2.74
CA THR A 46 -11.78 8.76 -2.28
C THR A 46 -12.25 7.40 -1.79
N ILE A 47 -13.00 7.41 -0.69
CA ILE A 47 -13.56 6.19 -0.07
C ILE A 47 -14.56 5.52 -1.01
N GLU A 48 -15.40 6.31 -1.67
CA GLU A 48 -16.46 5.84 -2.57
C GLU A 48 -15.88 5.04 -3.74
N ILE A 49 -14.83 5.55 -4.40
CA ILE A 49 -14.19 4.82 -5.52
C ILE A 49 -13.46 3.58 -5.01
N ALA A 50 -12.79 3.66 -3.85
CA ALA A 50 -12.15 2.49 -3.25
C ALA A 50 -13.16 1.36 -2.98
N ARG A 51 -14.34 1.70 -2.45
CA ARG A 51 -15.45 0.72 -2.30
C ARG A 51 -15.95 0.20 -3.64
N MET A 52 -16.09 1.05 -4.67
CA MET A 52 -16.49 0.61 -6.01
C MET A 52 -15.49 -0.40 -6.60
N GLN A 53 -14.19 -0.22 -6.35
CA GLN A 53 -13.16 -1.18 -6.75
C GLN A 53 -13.39 -2.58 -6.15
N HIS A 54 -14.01 -2.66 -4.96
CA HIS A 54 -14.35 -3.90 -4.25
C HIS A 54 -15.85 -4.26 -4.34
N GLY A 55 -16.60 -3.69 -5.30
CA GLY A 55 -18.00 -4.02 -5.50
C GLY A 55 -18.95 -3.48 -4.42
N GLY A 56 -18.56 -2.40 -3.76
CA GLY A 56 -19.30 -1.76 -2.67
C GLY A 56 -18.82 -2.16 -1.28
N ALA A 57 -18.01 -3.22 -1.15
CA ALA A 57 -17.43 -3.67 0.11
C ALA A 57 -16.13 -2.92 0.45
N LEU A 58 -15.56 -3.21 1.60
CA LEU A 58 -14.16 -2.92 1.94
C LEU A 58 -13.29 -4.08 1.45
N GLY A 59 -12.03 -3.79 1.18
CA GLY A 59 -11.06 -4.80 0.74
C GLY A 59 -9.64 -4.25 0.74
N PRO A 60 -8.65 -5.07 0.38
CA PRO A 60 -7.24 -4.69 0.43
C PRO A 60 -6.90 -3.58 -0.57
N ILE A 61 -6.17 -2.58 -0.10
CA ILE A 61 -5.76 -1.42 -0.91
C ILE A 61 -4.26 -1.16 -0.84
N THR A 62 -3.78 -0.37 -1.80
CA THR A 62 -2.41 0.12 -1.82
C THR A 62 -2.40 1.65 -1.76
N VAL A 63 -1.52 2.21 -0.93
CA VAL A 63 -1.35 3.64 -0.70
C VAL A 63 0.07 4.11 -1.00
N SER A 64 0.26 5.41 -1.25
CA SER A 64 1.57 6.03 -1.49
C SER A 64 2.11 6.80 -0.28
N THR A 65 1.26 7.15 0.67
CA THR A 65 1.64 7.89 1.87
C THR A 65 1.01 7.27 3.12
N LEU A 66 1.64 7.44 4.27
CA LEU A 66 1.07 6.99 5.54
C LEU A 66 -0.21 7.77 5.88
N ALA A 67 -0.29 9.06 5.50
CA ALA A 67 -1.50 9.86 5.66
C ALA A 67 -2.68 9.30 4.82
N GLU A 68 -2.44 8.82 3.58
CA GLU A 68 -3.46 8.06 2.84
C GLU A 68 -3.87 6.80 3.61
N GLY A 69 -2.89 6.06 4.15
CA GLY A 69 -3.14 4.87 4.96
C GLY A 69 -4.02 5.16 6.17
N GLU A 70 -3.73 6.21 6.92
CA GLU A 70 -4.53 6.65 8.07
C GLU A 70 -5.96 7.03 7.65
N PHE A 71 -6.11 7.83 6.58
CA PHE A 71 -7.41 8.23 6.05
C PHE A 71 -8.30 7.03 5.66
N PHE A 72 -7.73 6.03 4.99
CA PHE A 72 -8.48 4.84 4.61
C PHE A 72 -8.73 3.90 5.79
N ALA A 73 -7.80 3.79 6.74
CA ALA A 73 -7.98 3.02 7.97
C ALA A 73 -9.14 3.58 8.82
N GLU A 74 -9.26 4.91 8.96
CA GLU A 74 -10.37 5.57 9.63
C GLU A 74 -11.73 5.30 8.96
N ALA A 75 -11.73 5.01 7.65
CA ALA A 75 -12.90 4.61 6.89
C ALA A 75 -13.20 3.09 6.93
N GLY A 76 -12.43 2.32 7.72
CA GLY A 76 -12.64 0.89 7.96
C GLY A 76 -11.89 -0.04 7.00
N PHE A 77 -10.92 0.44 6.22
CA PHE A 77 -10.05 -0.43 5.44
C PHE A 77 -8.98 -1.04 6.35
N GLU A 78 -8.96 -2.36 6.46
CA GLU A 78 -8.14 -3.11 7.42
C GLU A 78 -6.93 -3.81 6.80
N GLU A 79 -6.85 -3.87 5.45
CA GLU A 79 -5.72 -4.44 4.71
C GLU A 79 -5.08 -3.38 3.82
N ILE A 80 -3.96 -2.82 4.24
CA ILE A 80 -3.30 -1.72 3.55
C ILE A 80 -1.84 -2.05 3.25
N THR A 81 -1.40 -1.81 2.00
CA THR A 81 0.01 -1.86 1.61
C THR A 81 0.54 -0.45 1.34
N TYR A 82 1.55 -0.03 2.08
CA TYR A 82 2.30 1.19 1.81
C TYR A 82 3.37 0.90 0.75
N ALA A 83 3.12 1.30 -0.49
CA ALA A 83 3.91 0.89 -1.67
C ALA A 83 5.06 1.83 -2.03
N VAL A 84 5.70 2.43 -1.03
CA VAL A 84 6.94 3.18 -1.16
C VAL A 84 7.95 2.57 -0.19
N PRO A 85 9.22 2.34 -0.58
CA PRO A 85 10.23 1.89 0.37
C PRO A 85 10.23 2.76 1.63
N ILE A 86 10.13 2.12 2.79
CA ILE A 86 9.98 2.84 4.05
C ILE A 86 11.26 3.58 4.42
N ALA A 87 11.16 4.87 4.67
CA ALA A 87 12.26 5.64 5.21
C ALA A 87 12.32 5.46 6.74
N PRO A 88 13.53 5.36 7.34
CA PRO A 88 13.70 5.10 8.77
C PRO A 88 12.90 6.03 9.69
N GLU A 89 12.80 7.31 9.35
CA GLU A 89 12.07 8.32 10.10
C GLU A 89 10.54 8.15 10.09
N LYS A 90 10.01 7.27 9.24
CA LYS A 90 8.58 6.99 9.13
C LYS A 90 8.14 5.72 9.87
N ILE A 91 9.08 4.97 10.43
CA ILE A 91 8.79 3.67 11.06
C ILE A 91 7.83 3.83 12.25
N ASP A 92 7.99 4.85 13.08
CA ASP A 92 7.10 5.06 14.21
C ASP A 92 5.66 5.36 13.76
N GLN A 93 5.49 6.16 12.70
CA GLN A 93 4.17 6.40 12.10
C GLN A 93 3.59 5.13 11.47
N ALA A 94 4.40 4.36 10.76
CA ALA A 94 4.00 3.07 10.19
C ALA A 94 3.55 2.09 11.29
N ALA A 95 4.29 2.02 12.39
CA ALA A 95 3.95 1.18 13.55
C ALA A 95 2.64 1.62 14.22
N ALA A 96 2.38 2.93 14.29
CA ALA A 96 1.13 3.46 14.82
C ALA A 96 -0.07 3.07 13.94
N LEU A 97 0.08 3.13 12.61
CA LEU A 97 -0.95 2.69 11.67
C LEU A 97 -1.17 1.17 11.74
N ALA A 98 -0.10 0.38 11.81
CA ALA A 98 -0.16 -1.08 11.91
C ALA A 98 -0.93 -1.59 13.14
N LYS A 99 -1.05 -0.78 14.21
CA LYS A 99 -1.84 -1.11 15.41
C LYS A 99 -3.34 -0.88 15.23
N LYS A 100 -3.75 -0.14 14.20
CA LYS A 100 -5.14 0.27 13.97
C LYS A 100 -5.89 -0.66 13.00
N ILE A 101 -5.17 -1.49 12.25
CA ILE A 101 -5.71 -2.32 11.17
C ILE A 101 -5.21 -3.77 11.27
N GLU A 102 -5.89 -4.69 10.61
CA GLU A 102 -5.55 -6.11 10.67
C GLU A 102 -4.22 -6.43 9.98
N GLN A 103 -4.02 -5.93 8.77
CA GLN A 103 -2.83 -6.19 7.97
C GLN A 103 -2.25 -4.90 7.38
N PHE A 104 -1.01 -4.63 7.75
CA PHE A 104 -0.26 -3.51 7.21
C PHE A 104 1.08 -3.97 6.64
N ASN A 105 1.19 -3.91 5.31
CA ASN A 105 2.43 -4.29 4.62
C ASN A 105 3.23 -3.05 4.25
N ILE A 106 4.54 -3.11 4.42
CA ILE A 106 5.47 -2.06 3.99
C ILE A 106 6.49 -2.62 2.99
N LEU A 107 7.10 -1.74 2.21
CA LEU A 107 8.16 -2.10 1.29
C LEU A 107 9.51 -1.66 1.83
N ILE A 108 10.52 -2.52 1.65
CA ILE A 108 11.93 -2.19 1.89
C ILE A 108 12.77 -2.52 0.65
N ASP A 109 13.88 -1.81 0.47
CA ASP A 109 14.81 -2.01 -0.64
C ASP A 109 16.28 -1.80 -0.21
N SER A 110 16.53 -1.79 1.09
CA SER A 110 17.89 -1.58 1.62
C SER A 110 18.10 -2.22 2.98
N GLU A 111 19.33 -2.60 3.28
CA GLU A 111 19.72 -3.04 4.62
C GLU A 111 19.51 -1.96 5.69
N ALA A 112 19.63 -0.68 5.32
CA ALA A 112 19.42 0.42 6.25
C ALA A 112 17.97 0.43 6.75
N ALA A 113 16.98 0.20 5.86
CA ALA A 113 15.59 0.07 6.22
C ALA A 113 15.35 -1.16 7.12
N LEU A 114 15.95 -2.32 6.79
CA LEU A 114 15.85 -3.52 7.62
C LEU A 114 16.39 -3.28 9.04
N ARG A 115 17.60 -2.73 9.16
CA ARG A 115 18.22 -2.41 10.47
C ARG A 115 17.38 -1.41 11.29
N ALA A 116 16.76 -0.47 10.62
CA ALA A 116 15.87 0.49 11.30
C ALA A 116 14.61 -0.18 11.86
N LEU A 117 14.01 -1.13 11.12
CA LEU A 117 12.89 -1.94 11.60
C LEU A 117 13.30 -2.83 12.79
N GLU A 118 14.44 -3.51 12.69
CA GLU A 118 14.99 -4.32 13.79
C GLU A 118 15.22 -3.50 15.06
N THR A 119 15.78 -2.30 14.89
CA THR A 119 15.99 -1.38 16.00
C THR A 119 14.68 -0.94 16.65
N HIS A 120 13.66 -0.64 15.84
CA HIS A 120 12.35 -0.24 16.34
C HIS A 120 11.68 -1.37 17.12
N VAL A 121 11.64 -2.59 16.56
CA VAL A 121 11.04 -3.77 17.19
C VAL A 121 11.76 -4.10 18.50
N GLY A 122 13.08 -4.06 18.51
CA GLY A 122 13.88 -4.31 19.72
C GLY A 122 13.64 -3.30 20.85
N ARG A 123 13.45 -2.01 20.51
CA ARG A 123 13.20 -0.96 21.52
C ARG A 123 11.79 -0.99 22.07
N ALA A 124 10.79 -1.22 21.21
CA ALA A 124 9.38 -1.09 21.56
C ALA A 124 8.77 -2.42 22.02
N SER A 125 9.50 -3.53 21.97
CA SER A 125 8.94 -4.89 22.08
C SER A 125 7.69 -5.04 21.20
N ALA A 126 7.76 -4.44 20.00
CA ALA A 126 6.66 -4.38 19.06
C ALA A 126 6.53 -5.71 18.30
N ARG A 127 5.35 -5.94 17.70
CA ARG A 127 5.20 -7.07 16.79
C ARG A 127 6.06 -6.86 15.54
N PRO A 128 6.51 -7.95 14.89
CA PRO A 128 7.18 -7.86 13.58
C PRO A 128 6.33 -7.14 12.54
N PHE A 129 7.00 -6.51 11.56
CA PHE A 129 6.33 -5.88 10.42
C PHE A 129 6.16 -6.88 9.27
N ASP A 130 5.02 -6.82 8.58
CA ASP A 130 4.84 -7.53 7.31
C ASP A 130 5.54 -6.73 6.20
N VAL A 131 6.52 -7.35 5.52
CA VAL A 131 7.35 -6.64 4.53
C VAL A 131 7.38 -7.32 3.18
N PHE A 132 7.51 -6.50 2.13
CA PHE A 132 7.90 -6.94 0.80
C PHE A 132 9.24 -6.34 0.42
N LEU A 133 10.12 -7.12 -0.20
CA LEU A 133 11.30 -6.59 -0.87
C LEU A 133 10.88 -5.94 -2.18
N LYS A 134 11.18 -4.65 -2.33
CA LYS A 134 10.92 -3.93 -3.56
C LYS A 134 11.98 -4.28 -4.61
N ILE A 135 11.55 -4.86 -5.73
CA ILE A 135 12.40 -5.15 -6.88
C ILE A 135 12.19 -4.07 -7.95
N ASP A 136 13.28 -3.57 -8.55
CA ASP A 136 13.19 -2.77 -9.76
C ASP A 136 13.01 -3.71 -10.97
N CYS A 137 11.86 -3.61 -11.60
CA CYS A 137 11.52 -4.40 -12.79
C CYS A 137 11.68 -3.60 -14.10
N GLY A 138 12.65 -2.69 -14.13
CA GLY A 138 13.03 -1.93 -15.33
C GLY A 138 12.48 -0.51 -15.41
N TYR A 139 11.82 -0.02 -14.35
CA TYR A 139 11.37 1.37 -14.29
C TYR A 139 12.44 2.33 -13.74
N HIS A 140 13.45 1.80 -13.05
CA HIS A 140 14.62 2.51 -12.51
C HIS A 140 14.28 3.69 -11.58
N ARG A 141 13.25 3.51 -10.73
CA ARG A 141 12.83 4.53 -9.78
C ARG A 141 13.11 4.16 -8.32
N ALA A 142 12.90 2.91 -7.96
CA ALA A 142 13.09 2.39 -6.61
C ALA A 142 13.09 0.86 -6.64
N GLY A 143 13.71 0.25 -5.66
CA GLY A 143 13.85 -1.20 -5.54
C GLY A 143 15.27 -1.65 -5.84
N VAL A 144 15.56 -2.88 -5.45
CA VAL A 144 16.84 -3.53 -5.71
C VAL A 144 16.91 -4.08 -7.13
N ASP A 145 18.09 -4.12 -7.71
CA ASP A 145 18.34 -4.74 -9.01
C ASP A 145 18.24 -6.27 -8.87
N PRO A 146 17.37 -6.96 -9.62
CA PRO A 146 17.24 -8.41 -9.53
C PRO A 146 18.51 -9.18 -9.92
N ASP A 147 19.37 -8.57 -10.74
CA ASP A 147 20.60 -9.19 -11.23
C ASP A 147 21.81 -8.93 -10.28
N ASP A 148 21.65 -8.06 -9.29
CA ASP A 148 22.70 -7.80 -8.29
C ASP A 148 22.70 -8.89 -7.20
N PRO A 149 23.81 -9.59 -6.95
CA PRO A 149 23.96 -10.55 -5.85
C PRO A 149 23.63 -9.98 -4.46
N GLU A 150 23.81 -8.67 -4.26
CA GLU A 150 23.44 -7.99 -3.00
C GLU A 150 21.94 -8.05 -2.75
N SER A 151 21.11 -8.06 -3.80
CA SER A 151 19.66 -8.20 -3.68
C SER A 151 19.26 -9.54 -3.06
N VAL A 152 19.96 -10.62 -3.42
CA VAL A 152 19.76 -11.95 -2.82
C VAL A 152 20.22 -11.95 -1.36
N ARG A 153 21.34 -11.29 -1.05
CA ARG A 153 21.83 -11.17 0.35
C ARG A 153 20.81 -10.42 1.21
N LEU A 154 20.27 -9.32 0.70
CA LEU A 154 19.22 -8.56 1.41
C LEU A 154 17.97 -9.43 1.62
N ALA A 155 17.50 -10.14 0.59
CA ALA A 155 16.34 -11.04 0.70
C ALA A 155 16.58 -12.10 1.78
N LEU A 156 17.77 -12.70 1.84
CA LEU A 156 18.14 -13.67 2.87
C LEU A 156 18.22 -13.04 4.27
N ALA A 157 18.71 -11.80 4.37
CA ALA A 157 18.75 -11.08 5.64
C ALA A 157 17.32 -10.80 6.14
N ILE A 158 16.43 -10.35 5.27
CA ILE A 158 15.01 -10.13 5.59
C ILE A 158 14.38 -11.44 6.09
N ALA A 159 14.54 -12.53 5.33
CA ALA A 159 13.94 -13.82 5.66
C ALA A 159 14.43 -14.41 6.99
N ARG A 160 15.61 -14.02 7.48
CA ARG A 160 16.20 -14.48 8.74
C ARG A 160 15.91 -13.55 9.92
N SER A 161 15.42 -12.35 9.66
CA SER A 161 15.18 -11.36 10.71
C SER A 161 13.91 -11.69 11.49
N PRO A 162 13.99 -11.82 12.83
CA PRO A 162 12.80 -12.06 13.66
C PRO A 162 11.90 -10.81 13.79
N SER A 163 12.35 -9.68 13.29
CA SER A 163 11.65 -8.40 13.39
C SER A 163 10.70 -8.14 12.22
N VAL A 164 10.66 -9.02 11.23
CA VAL A 164 9.80 -8.89 10.04
C VAL A 164 9.21 -10.25 9.65
N HIS A 165 8.05 -10.20 9.02
CA HIS A 165 7.45 -11.31 8.27
C HIS A 165 7.62 -11.01 6.79
N PHE A 166 8.33 -11.89 6.07
CA PHE A 166 8.71 -11.72 4.65
C PHE A 166 7.87 -12.58 3.73
#